data_a441b33844f2594eb735307b7e228175
#
_entry.id   a441b33844f2594eb735307b7e228175
#
_cell.length_a   1.000
_cell.length_b   1.000
_cell.length_c   1.000
_cell.angle_alpha   90.00
_cell.angle_beta   90.00
_cell.angle_gamma   90.00
#
_symmetry.space_group_name_H-M   'P 1'
#
loop_
_entity.id
_entity.type
_entity.pdbx_description
1 polymer ?
#
loop_
_entity_poly.entity_id
_entity_poly.type
_entity_poly.pdbx_seq_one_letter_code
_entity_poly.pdbx_strand_id
1 'polypeptide(L)'
;RESSENYHNIVLTSANYRVIVCRDNIQWIIQLRRGKRGVKQRWISLRYCTTKSALVREWHSLIGQSHSLLDKLPDQVGDTDGQ
;
A
#
# COMPACT_ATOMS: atom_id res chain seq x y z
N ARG A 1 -0.22 -12.98 -6.55
CA ARG A 1 0.58 -11.91 -7.14
C ARG A 1 0.23 -10.58 -6.51
N GLU A 2 1.19 -9.68 -6.45
CA GLU A 2 0.96 -8.34 -5.89
C GLU A 2 -0.06 -7.54 -6.70
N SER A 3 -0.23 -7.81 -7.96
CA SER A 3 -1.23 -7.14 -8.79
C SER A 3 -2.61 -7.77 -8.69
N SER A 4 -2.76 -8.85 -7.96
CA SER A 4 -4.02 -9.59 -7.86
C SER A 4 -5.02 -8.87 -6.95
N GLU A 5 -6.31 -8.95 -7.29
CA GLU A 5 -7.39 -8.49 -6.40
C GLU A 5 -7.36 -9.23 -5.07
N ASN A 6 -6.90 -10.47 -5.07
CA ASN A 6 -6.92 -11.33 -3.90
C ASN A 6 -5.61 -11.36 -3.14
N TYR A 7 -4.73 -10.38 -3.38
CA TYR A 7 -3.47 -10.32 -2.65
C TYR A 7 -3.73 -10.22 -1.15
N HIS A 8 -3.05 -11.05 -0.35
CA HIS A 8 -3.42 -11.23 1.05
C HIS A 8 -2.79 -10.23 2.03
N ASN A 9 -1.69 -9.56 1.65
CA ASN A 9 -0.99 -8.63 2.55
C ASN A 9 -1.39 -7.19 2.32
N ILE A 10 -2.66 -6.90 2.47
CA ILE A 10 -3.20 -5.55 2.26
C ILE A 10 -3.23 -4.81 3.60
N VAL A 11 -2.60 -3.64 3.65
CA VAL A 11 -2.62 -2.76 4.82
C VAL A 11 -3.92 -1.97 4.88
N LEU A 12 -4.28 -1.36 3.76
CA LEU A 12 -5.52 -0.59 3.66
C LEU A 12 -5.94 -0.45 2.20
N THR A 13 -7.22 -0.20 2.01
CA THR A 13 -7.77 0.13 0.70
C THR A 13 -8.61 1.39 0.87
N SER A 14 -8.43 2.38 0.00
CA SER A 14 -9.16 3.63 0.04
C SER A 14 -9.42 4.10 -1.39
N ALA A 15 -10.69 4.21 -1.77
CA ALA A 15 -11.10 4.54 -3.13
C ALA A 15 -10.44 3.56 -4.13
N ASN A 16 -9.72 4.06 -5.12
CA ASN A 16 -9.07 3.24 -6.12
C ASN A 16 -7.62 2.94 -5.79
N TYR A 17 -7.19 3.23 -4.55
CA TYR A 17 -5.81 3.02 -4.10
C TYR A 17 -5.77 1.99 -2.99
N ARG A 18 -4.65 1.31 -2.86
CA ARG A 18 -4.41 0.47 -1.70
C ARG A 18 -2.92 0.48 -1.36
N VAL A 19 -2.62 0.15 -0.11
CA VAL A 19 -1.25 -0.07 0.35
C VAL A 19 -1.12 -1.55 0.69
N ILE A 20 -0.10 -2.18 0.15
CA ILE A 20 0.19 -3.58 0.43
C ILE A 20 1.61 -3.70 0.99
N VAL A 21 1.88 -4.83 1.64
CA VAL A 21 3.24 -5.24 1.97
C VAL A 21 3.70 -6.14 0.84
N CYS A 22 4.91 -5.93 0.32
CA CYS A 22 5.41 -6.76 -0.76
C CYS A 22 5.60 -8.20 -0.30
N ARG A 23 5.63 -9.13 -1.22
CA ARG A 23 5.70 -10.55 -0.89
C ARG A 23 6.98 -10.92 -0.14
N ASP A 24 8.06 -10.13 -0.28
CA ASP A 24 9.31 -10.36 0.43
C ASP A 24 9.35 -9.68 1.79
N ASN A 25 8.27 -8.99 2.15
CA ASN A 25 8.09 -8.35 3.46
C ASN A 25 9.16 -7.32 3.78
N ILE A 26 9.58 -6.54 2.79
CA ILE A 26 10.65 -5.55 2.94
C ILE A 26 10.21 -4.12 2.61
N GLN A 27 9.06 -3.95 1.98
CA GLN A 27 8.60 -2.61 1.61
C GLN A 27 7.08 -2.57 1.50
N TRP A 28 6.54 -1.36 1.61
CA TRP A 28 5.14 -1.08 1.31
C TRP A 28 5.03 -0.62 -0.13
N ILE A 29 3.92 -0.96 -0.78
CA ILE A 29 3.66 -0.57 -2.15
C ILE A 29 2.32 0.12 -2.21
N ILE A 30 2.28 1.33 -2.80
CA ILE A 30 1.02 2.01 -3.08
C ILE A 30 0.59 1.61 -4.47
N GLN A 31 -0.62 1.09 -4.58
CA GLN A 31 -1.16 0.60 -5.84
C GLN A 31 -2.43 1.34 -6.22
N LEU A 32 -2.66 1.44 -7.53
CA LEU A 32 -3.86 2.03 -8.10
C LEU A 32 -4.62 0.94 -8.85
N ARG A 33 -5.93 0.88 -8.61
CA ARG A 33 -6.79 -0.06 -9.33
C ARG A 33 -7.01 0.44 -10.75
N ARG A 34 -6.76 -0.43 -11.73
CA ARG A 34 -6.99 -0.14 -13.13
C ARG A 34 -7.84 -1.24 -13.74
N GLY A 35 -8.68 -0.85 -14.70
CA GLY A 35 -9.55 -1.76 -15.39
C GLY A 35 -10.86 -1.10 -15.75
N LYS A 36 -11.51 -1.65 -16.78
CA LYS A 36 -12.81 -1.16 -17.20
C LYS A 36 -13.90 -2.00 -16.56
N ARG A 37 -15.08 -1.40 -16.42
CA ARG A 37 -16.25 -2.10 -15.92
C ARG A 37 -16.51 -3.35 -16.75
N GLY A 38 -16.71 -4.48 -16.07
CA GLY A 38 -16.95 -5.76 -16.74
C GLY A 38 -15.70 -6.49 -17.17
N VAL A 39 -14.53 -5.90 -16.96
CA VAL A 39 -13.24 -6.52 -17.26
C VAL A 39 -12.51 -6.76 -15.94
N LYS A 40 -11.73 -7.83 -15.86
CA LYS A 40 -10.95 -8.14 -14.67
C LYS A 40 -10.04 -6.96 -14.34
N GLN A 41 -10.18 -6.45 -13.12
CA GLN A 41 -9.39 -5.31 -12.65
C GLN A 41 -8.02 -5.77 -12.17
N ARG A 42 -7.05 -4.88 -12.32
CA ARG A 42 -5.68 -5.13 -11.89
C ARG A 42 -5.21 -3.96 -11.04
N TRP A 43 -4.25 -4.25 -10.16
CA TRP A 43 -3.62 -3.24 -9.35
C TRP A 43 -2.23 -2.93 -9.93
N ILE A 44 -1.96 -1.65 -10.11
CA ILE A 44 -0.70 -1.18 -10.67
C ILE A 44 0.10 -0.53 -9.56
N SER A 45 1.34 -0.96 -9.38
CA SER A 45 2.22 -0.41 -8.35
C SER A 45 2.75 0.94 -8.78
N LEU A 46 2.54 1.95 -7.95
CA LEU A 46 2.94 3.32 -8.24
C LEU A 46 4.16 3.76 -7.45
N ARG A 47 4.25 3.36 -6.19
CA ARG A 47 5.33 3.79 -5.28
C ARG A 47 5.75 2.63 -4.41
N TYR A 48 7.04 2.58 -4.12
CA TYR A 48 7.66 1.57 -3.27
C TYR A 48 8.34 2.29 -2.12
N CYS A 49 7.95 1.99 -0.89
CA CYS A 49 8.42 2.71 0.29
C CYS A 49 8.92 1.73 1.34
N THR A 50 10.16 1.90 1.77
CA THR A 50 10.74 1.05 2.82
C THR A 50 10.54 1.63 4.22
N THR A 51 10.16 2.91 4.32
CA THR A 51 9.95 3.56 5.62
C THR A 51 8.54 4.10 5.71
N LYS A 52 8.04 4.20 6.94
CA LYS A 52 6.73 4.79 7.20
C LYS A 52 6.68 6.25 6.74
N SER A 53 7.73 7.02 7.02
CA SER A 53 7.74 8.44 6.64
C SER A 53 7.64 8.61 5.13
N ALA A 54 8.34 7.79 4.37
CA ALA A 54 8.24 7.83 2.91
C ALA A 54 6.83 7.44 2.45
N LEU A 55 6.26 6.40 3.05
CA LEU A 55 4.93 5.95 2.71
C LEU A 55 3.87 7.03 2.96
N VAL A 56 3.93 7.67 4.13
CA VAL A 56 2.99 8.74 4.48
C VAL A 56 3.11 9.91 3.50
N ARG A 57 4.35 10.30 3.19
CA ARG A 57 4.58 11.39 2.25
C ARG A 57 4.04 11.08 0.86
N GLU A 58 4.33 9.88 0.35
CA GLU A 58 3.89 9.50 -0.98
C GLU A 58 2.38 9.31 -1.05
N TRP A 59 1.79 8.74 0.01
CA TRP A 59 0.34 8.61 0.09
C TRP A 59 -0.33 9.98 0.04
N HIS A 60 0.17 10.92 0.84
CA HIS A 60 -0.38 12.27 0.87
C HIS A 60 -0.24 12.95 -0.50
N SER A 61 0.89 12.75 -1.16
CA SER A 61 1.14 13.32 -2.49
C SER A 61 0.15 12.79 -3.53
N LEU A 62 -0.16 11.50 -3.47
CA LEU A 62 -1.05 10.87 -4.47
C LEU A 62 -2.53 11.10 -4.18
N ILE A 63 -2.91 11.04 -2.91
CA ILE A 63 -4.33 11.03 -2.52
C ILE A 63 -4.77 12.39 -1.97
N GLY A 64 -3.85 13.20 -1.47
CA GLY A 64 -4.16 14.54 -0.97
C GLY A 64 -4.62 14.57 0.48
N GLN A 65 -4.63 13.45 1.16
CA GLN A 65 -5.02 13.41 2.57
C GLN A 65 -4.34 12.22 3.26
N SER A 66 -4.23 12.31 4.59
CA SER A 66 -3.63 11.25 5.38
C SER A 66 -4.66 10.15 5.66
N HIS A 67 -4.19 9.02 6.14
CA HIS A 67 -5.05 7.91 6.53
C HIS A 67 -4.62 7.40 7.90
N SER A 68 -5.58 7.22 8.79
CA SER A 68 -5.30 6.85 10.17
C SER A 68 -4.58 5.50 10.30
N LEU A 69 -4.83 4.57 9.40
CA LEU A 69 -4.16 3.28 9.43
C LEU A 69 -2.66 3.38 9.17
N LEU A 70 -2.21 4.40 8.44
CA LEU A 70 -0.78 4.61 8.22
C LEU A 70 -0.07 5.03 9.49
N ASP A 71 -0.76 5.77 10.36
CA ASP A 71 -0.17 6.24 11.60
C ASP A 71 0.18 5.11 12.56
N LYS A 72 -0.45 3.95 12.39
CA LYS A 72 -0.26 2.80 13.26
C LYS A 72 0.85 1.87 12.79
N LEU A 73 1.45 2.16 11.65
CA LEU A 73 2.50 1.31 11.09
C LEU A 73 3.83 1.53 11.82
N PRO A 74 4.68 0.51 11.84
CA PRO A 74 6.05 0.67 12.35
C PRO A 74 6.88 1.51 11.37
N ASP A 75 8.06 1.94 11.80
CA ASP A 75 8.92 2.78 10.97
C ASP A 75 9.41 2.08 9.72
N GLN A 76 9.55 0.77 9.79
CA GLN A 76 9.96 -0.06 8.65
C GLN A 76 9.12 -1.33 8.63
N VAL A 77 8.99 -1.90 7.43
CA VAL A 77 8.25 -3.15 7.25
C VAL A 77 8.95 -4.25 8.06
N GLY A 78 8.15 -5.01 8.79
CA GLY A 78 8.67 -6.12 9.58
C GLY A 78 9.11 -5.75 10.97
N ASP A 79 9.21 -4.46 11.30
CA ASP A 79 9.49 -4.05 12.67
C ASP A 79 8.29 -4.37 13.55
N THR A 80 8.56 -4.84 14.76
CA THR A 80 7.52 -5.07 15.75
C THR A 80 7.91 -4.38 17.04
N ASP A 81 6.91 -3.77 17.68
CA ASP A 81 7.14 -3.09 18.95
C ASP A 81 7.61 -4.10 19.99
N GLY A 82 8.60 -3.71 20.75
CA GLY A 82 9.14 -4.54 21.81
C GLY A 82 10.12 -5.60 21.33
N GLN A 83 10.52 -5.52 20.12
CA GLN A 83 11.52 -6.44 19.57
C GLN A 83 12.91 -5.90 19.73
#